data_5d6aaf21a9b0b538e48ce0b8d7295e3a
#
_entry.id   5d6aaf21a9b0b538e48ce0b8d7295e3a
#
_cell.length_a   1.000
_cell.length_b   1.000
_cell.length_c   1.000
_cell.angle_alpha   90.00
_cell.angle_beta   90.00
_cell.angle_gamma   90.00
#
_symmetry.space_group_name_H-M   'P 1'
#
loop_
_entity.id
_entity.type
_entity.pdbx_description
1 polymer ?
#
loop_
_entity_poly.entity_id
_entity_poly.type
_entity_poly.pdbx_seq_one_letter_code
_entity_poly.pdbx_strand_id
1 'polypeptide(L)'
;YVNATEKNNFLVLKVWAPNMEVQNEYKVNIRMHTMVPDSLSWGKDPIANNPVSNTAEKQKVVTLGDKILLFAQNNEIYSTAIPAGSPTDRLNYGQKWDKETTGKLPVGADITSIIRFVDKLYLLAENKEVYNSNDGLTWTKDEVLNSDGVSVTNLITSFSDSDGSNHKKINGIAGIV
;
A
#
# COMPACT_ATOMS: atom_id res chain seq x y z
N TYR A 1 12.61 -16.83 35.16
CA TYR A 1 11.63 -15.86 34.71
C TYR A 1 12.18 -14.46 34.97
N VAL A 2 12.53 -13.72 33.94
CA VAL A 2 12.97 -12.32 34.07
C VAL A 2 11.72 -11.46 33.92
N ASN A 3 11.39 -10.68 34.93
CA ASN A 3 10.21 -9.83 34.89
C ASN A 3 10.44 -8.64 33.97
N ALA A 4 9.66 -8.54 32.92
CA ALA A 4 9.79 -7.52 31.88
C ALA A 4 9.49 -6.08 32.35
N THR A 5 9.06 -5.90 33.58
CA THR A 5 8.74 -4.60 34.18
C THR A 5 9.88 -3.96 34.98
N GLU A 6 10.98 -4.64 35.15
CA GLU A 6 12.11 -4.06 35.88
C GLU A 6 13.05 -3.30 34.95
N LYS A 7 13.38 -2.10 35.37
CA LYS A 7 14.18 -1.10 34.65
C LYS A 7 15.63 -1.51 34.34
N ASN A 8 16.09 -2.69 34.81
CA ASN A 8 17.48 -3.16 34.73
C ASN A 8 17.58 -4.65 34.37
N ASN A 9 17.06 -5.04 33.21
CA ASN A 9 17.18 -6.42 32.72
C ASN A 9 18.55 -6.65 32.04
N PHE A 10 19.59 -6.73 32.83
CA PHE A 10 20.90 -7.14 32.32
C PHE A 10 21.51 -8.23 33.20
N LEU A 11 22.23 -9.13 32.56
CA LEU A 11 23.08 -10.09 33.22
C LEU A 11 24.49 -9.50 33.29
N VAL A 12 25.11 -9.62 34.46
CA VAL A 12 26.51 -9.30 34.63
C VAL A 12 27.32 -10.59 34.51
N LEU A 13 28.13 -10.70 33.50
CA LEU A 13 29.05 -11.81 33.29
C LEU A 13 30.43 -11.36 33.72
N LYS A 14 30.98 -12.02 34.76
CA LYS A 14 32.36 -11.79 35.20
C LYS A 14 33.24 -12.93 34.70
N VAL A 15 34.29 -12.56 34.01
CA VAL A 15 35.26 -13.50 33.44
C VAL A 15 36.61 -13.21 34.07
N TRP A 16 37.22 -14.22 34.65
CA TRP A 16 38.55 -14.13 35.20
C TRP A 16 39.60 -14.76 34.27
N ALA A 17 40.75 -14.17 34.21
CA ALA A 17 41.90 -14.83 33.62
C ALA A 17 42.27 -16.11 34.36
N PRO A 18 42.93 -17.09 33.74
CA PRO A 18 43.29 -18.35 34.43
C PRO A 18 44.12 -18.19 35.69
N ASN A 19 44.89 -17.08 35.83
CA ASN A 19 45.66 -16.75 37.00
C ASN A 19 44.84 -16.01 38.08
N MET A 20 43.55 -15.77 37.87
CA MET A 20 42.62 -15.07 38.78
C MET A 20 42.98 -13.60 39.08
N GLU A 21 43.98 -13.03 38.43
CA GLU A 21 44.44 -11.66 38.71
C GLU A 21 43.68 -10.58 37.94
N VAL A 22 43.09 -10.95 36.83
CA VAL A 22 42.35 -10.01 35.94
C VAL A 22 40.90 -10.47 35.85
N GLN A 23 39.99 -9.56 36.13
CA GLN A 23 38.55 -9.75 36.00
C GLN A 23 38.00 -8.76 34.96
N ASN A 24 37.28 -9.27 34.00
CA ASN A 24 36.47 -8.45 33.10
C ASN A 24 34.98 -8.62 33.42
N GLU A 25 34.26 -7.50 33.43
CA GLU A 25 32.80 -7.49 33.66
C GLU A 25 32.09 -7.08 32.37
N TYR A 26 31.16 -7.91 31.92
CA TYR A 26 30.34 -7.65 30.74
C TYR A 26 28.88 -7.50 31.19
N LYS A 27 28.24 -6.40 30.74
CA LYS A 27 26.79 -6.23 30.90
C LYS A 27 26.08 -6.72 29.65
N VAL A 28 25.32 -7.79 29.78
CA VAL A 28 24.55 -8.37 28.70
C VAL A 28 23.11 -7.93 28.84
N ASN A 29 22.64 -7.07 27.91
CA ASN A 29 21.25 -6.66 27.86
C ASN A 29 20.42 -7.73 27.14
N ILE A 30 19.47 -8.32 27.84
CA ILE A 30 18.53 -9.28 27.25
C ILE A 30 17.27 -8.51 26.85
N ARG A 31 17.00 -8.46 25.56
CA ARG A 31 15.71 -7.98 25.03
C ARG A 31 14.82 -9.19 24.72
N MET A 32 13.78 -9.36 25.51
CA MET A 32 12.74 -10.30 25.14
C MET A 32 11.76 -9.62 24.18
N HIS A 33 11.59 -10.18 23.00
CA HIS A 33 10.48 -9.83 22.16
C HIS A 33 9.20 -10.39 22.80
N THR A 34 8.29 -9.51 23.16
CA THR A 34 6.95 -9.88 23.66
C THR A 34 5.99 -10.26 22.54
N MET A 35 6.42 -10.12 21.31
CA MET A 35 5.64 -10.59 20.15
C MET A 35 5.95 -12.06 19.89
N VAL A 36 4.91 -12.88 19.86
CA VAL A 36 5.01 -14.24 19.31
C VAL A 36 5.38 -14.08 17.84
N PRO A 37 6.49 -14.68 17.33
CA PRO A 37 6.96 -14.46 15.98
C PRO A 37 5.91 -14.74 14.89
N ASP A 38 4.96 -15.63 15.19
CA ASP A 38 3.91 -16.07 14.26
C ASP A 38 2.57 -15.36 14.46
N SER A 39 2.48 -14.40 15.39
CA SER A 39 1.26 -13.61 15.58
C SER A 39 1.40 -12.24 14.97
N LEU A 40 0.80 -12.05 13.81
CA LEU A 40 0.45 -10.73 13.29
C LEU A 40 -0.73 -10.22 14.10
N SER A 41 -0.46 -9.33 15.05
CA SER A 41 -1.53 -8.58 15.70
C SER A 41 -1.94 -7.45 14.75
N TRP A 42 -3.00 -7.68 14.00
CA TRP A 42 -3.70 -6.58 13.32
C TRP A 42 -4.38 -5.75 14.40
N GLY A 43 -4.21 -4.43 14.34
CA GLY A 43 -4.92 -3.53 15.23
C GLY A 43 -6.43 -3.84 15.17
N LYS A 44 -7.03 -4.09 16.31
CA LYS A 44 -8.47 -4.38 16.42
C LYS A 44 -9.34 -3.15 16.18
N ASP A 45 -8.74 -1.98 16.22
CA ASP A 45 -9.44 -0.76 15.89
C ASP A 45 -9.57 -0.70 14.37
N PRO A 46 -10.78 -0.89 13.83
CA PRO A 46 -10.99 -0.57 12.43
C PRO A 46 -10.51 0.86 12.26
N ILE A 47 -9.82 1.12 11.15
CA ILE A 47 -9.52 2.50 10.75
C ILE A 47 -10.83 3.25 10.91
N ALA A 48 -10.90 4.12 11.89
CA ALA A 48 -12.14 4.62 12.47
C ALA A 48 -13.03 5.40 11.48
N ASN A 49 -12.65 5.46 10.21
CA ASN A 49 -13.35 6.24 9.20
C ASN A 49 -13.28 5.58 7.81
N ASN A 50 -13.46 4.26 7.73
CA ASN A 50 -13.71 3.66 6.41
C ASN A 50 -15.03 4.26 5.88
N PRO A 51 -15.01 5.06 4.81
CA PRO A 51 -16.18 5.74 4.31
C PRO A 51 -17.18 4.77 3.64
N VAL A 52 -16.70 3.57 3.33
CA VAL A 52 -17.48 2.54 2.64
C VAL A 52 -17.94 1.52 3.65
N SER A 53 -19.22 1.16 3.58
CA SER A 53 -19.78 0.07 4.39
C SER A 53 -18.95 -1.21 4.22
N ASN A 54 -18.69 -1.92 5.32
CA ASN A 54 -18.01 -3.23 5.30
C ASN A 54 -18.77 -4.30 4.48
N THR A 55 -19.99 -3.99 4.04
CA THR A 55 -20.80 -4.82 3.15
C THR A 55 -20.54 -4.54 1.67
N ALA A 56 -19.72 -3.56 1.32
CA ALA A 56 -19.38 -3.34 -0.08
C ALA A 56 -18.52 -4.51 -0.58
N GLU A 57 -19.06 -5.26 -1.52
CA GLU A 57 -18.44 -6.50 -2.03
C GLU A 57 -17.12 -6.24 -2.76
N LYS A 58 -17.02 -5.09 -3.44
CA LYS A 58 -15.82 -4.72 -4.19
C LYS A 58 -15.35 -3.32 -3.80
N GLN A 59 -14.08 -3.24 -3.47
CA GLN A 59 -13.40 -1.99 -3.17
C GLN A 59 -11.99 -2.04 -3.76
N LYS A 60 -11.48 -0.91 -4.23
CA LYS A 60 -10.11 -0.78 -4.73
C LYS A 60 -9.49 0.50 -4.22
N VAL A 61 -8.31 0.38 -3.64
CA VAL A 61 -7.51 1.52 -3.19
C VAL A 61 -6.29 1.63 -4.08
N VAL A 62 -6.02 2.84 -4.55
CA VAL A 62 -4.83 3.15 -5.35
C VAL A 62 -4.26 4.51 -4.96
N THR A 63 -2.97 4.69 -5.14
CA THR A 63 -2.30 5.98 -4.96
C THR A 63 -2.14 6.67 -6.30
N LEU A 64 -2.41 7.96 -6.35
CA LEU A 64 -2.19 8.79 -7.54
C LEU A 64 -1.69 10.17 -7.11
N GLY A 65 -0.47 10.53 -7.50
CA GLY A 65 0.16 11.75 -7.03
C GLY A 65 0.30 11.77 -5.50
N ASP A 66 -0.24 12.80 -4.90
CA ASP A 66 -0.27 13.05 -3.46
C ASP A 66 -1.56 12.57 -2.76
N LYS A 67 -2.39 11.80 -3.46
CA LYS A 67 -3.66 11.29 -2.97
C LYS A 67 -3.72 9.77 -2.95
N ILE A 68 -4.53 9.28 -2.03
CA ILE A 68 -5.04 7.91 -2.04
C ILE A 68 -6.50 7.98 -2.46
N LEU A 69 -6.88 7.19 -3.45
CA LEU A 69 -8.24 7.08 -3.95
C LEU A 69 -8.81 5.73 -3.57
N LEU A 70 -10.04 5.72 -3.10
CA LEU A 70 -10.84 4.53 -2.81
C LEU A 70 -12.04 4.52 -3.76
N PHE A 71 -12.12 3.49 -4.56
CA PHE A 71 -13.23 3.21 -5.47
C PHE A 71 -14.12 2.14 -4.85
N ALA A 72 -15.42 2.38 -4.81
CA ALA A 72 -16.39 1.44 -4.31
C ALA A 72 -17.38 0.99 -5.39
N GLN A 73 -17.96 -0.18 -5.24
CA GLN A 73 -18.82 -0.84 -6.23
C GLN A 73 -20.07 -0.02 -6.62
N ASN A 74 -20.53 0.85 -5.73
CA ASN A 74 -21.69 1.72 -5.98
C ASN A 74 -21.35 3.00 -6.77
N ASN A 75 -20.20 3.01 -7.47
CA ASN A 75 -19.65 4.18 -8.17
C ASN A 75 -19.29 5.36 -7.24
N GLU A 76 -19.09 5.10 -5.99
CA GLU A 76 -18.59 6.12 -5.06
C GLU A 76 -17.07 6.15 -5.10
N ILE A 77 -16.55 7.36 -5.12
CA ILE A 77 -15.12 7.64 -5.10
C ILE A 77 -14.84 8.49 -3.87
N TYR A 78 -13.82 8.09 -3.13
CA TYR A 78 -13.34 8.83 -1.97
C TYR A 78 -11.86 9.13 -2.12
N SER A 79 -11.43 10.25 -1.60
CA SER A 79 -10.01 10.61 -1.59
C SER A 79 -9.53 10.99 -0.20
N THR A 80 -8.24 10.77 0.03
CA THR A 80 -7.53 11.30 1.18
C THR A 80 -6.13 11.71 0.76
N ALA A 81 -5.63 12.80 1.33
CA ALA A 81 -4.27 13.26 1.04
C ALA A 81 -3.23 12.30 1.67
N ILE A 82 -2.12 12.13 0.99
CA ILE A 82 -0.93 11.49 1.57
C ILE A 82 -0.22 12.57 2.39
N PRO A 83 -0.12 12.45 3.73
CA PRO A 83 0.55 13.44 4.53
C PRO A 83 2.01 13.58 4.10
N ALA A 84 2.42 14.81 3.80
CA ALA A 84 3.82 15.15 3.60
C ALA A 84 4.49 15.23 4.98
N GLY A 85 5.38 14.30 5.31
CA GLY A 85 6.06 14.38 6.60
C GLY A 85 6.79 13.13 7.06
N SER A 86 7.14 13.12 8.32
CA SER A 86 7.83 12.04 9.03
C SER A 86 7.07 10.69 8.94
N PRO A 87 7.77 9.56 9.04
CA PRO A 87 7.13 8.24 9.12
C PRO A 87 6.04 8.11 10.19
N THR A 88 6.12 8.90 11.27
CA THR A 88 5.09 8.98 12.31
C THR A 88 3.78 9.61 11.83
N ASP A 89 3.84 10.55 10.90
CA ASP A 89 2.64 11.18 10.34
C ASP A 89 1.90 10.24 9.39
N ARG A 90 2.60 9.22 8.89
CA ARG A 90 2.01 8.17 8.06
C ARG A 90 1.05 7.26 8.80
N LEU A 91 1.06 7.25 10.12
CA LEU A 91 0.05 6.55 10.94
C LEU A 91 -1.34 7.19 10.81
N ASN A 92 -1.41 8.42 10.28
CA ASN A 92 -2.65 9.15 10.08
C ASN A 92 -3.23 8.99 8.66
N TYR A 93 -2.68 8.10 7.84
CA TYR A 93 -3.22 7.82 6.51
C TYR A 93 -4.64 7.28 6.60
N GLY A 94 -5.52 7.84 5.78
CA GLY A 94 -6.89 7.38 5.65
C GLY A 94 -7.78 7.67 6.87
N GLN A 95 -7.38 8.56 7.77
CA GLN A 95 -8.22 8.94 8.90
C GLN A 95 -9.39 9.84 8.49
N LYS A 96 -9.21 10.62 7.43
CA LYS A 96 -10.27 11.46 6.88
C LYS A 96 -10.39 11.21 5.39
N TRP A 97 -11.55 10.76 4.97
CA TRP A 97 -11.88 10.58 3.57
C TRP A 97 -12.92 11.61 3.16
N ASP A 98 -12.67 12.26 2.05
CA ASP A 98 -13.60 13.17 1.42
C ASP A 98 -14.29 12.45 0.25
N LYS A 99 -15.64 12.50 0.21
CA LYS A 99 -16.39 11.92 -0.89
C LYS A 99 -16.29 12.82 -2.10
N GLU A 100 -15.85 12.27 -3.22
CA GLU A 100 -15.77 13.00 -4.47
C GLU A 100 -17.15 13.09 -5.12
N THR A 101 -17.63 14.30 -5.32
CA THR A 101 -18.99 14.55 -5.84
C THR A 101 -19.03 14.68 -7.37
N THR A 102 -17.90 14.96 -8.00
CA THR A 102 -17.80 15.22 -9.44
C THR A 102 -17.31 14.01 -10.23
N GLY A 103 -16.65 13.06 -9.57
CA GLY A 103 -16.10 11.88 -10.22
C GLY A 103 -17.18 10.87 -10.61
N LYS A 104 -17.07 10.32 -11.82
CA LYS A 104 -17.90 9.19 -12.27
C LYS A 104 -17.04 8.15 -12.97
N LEU A 105 -17.23 6.91 -12.58
CA LEU A 105 -16.65 5.78 -13.30
C LEU A 105 -17.38 5.58 -14.62
N PRO A 106 -16.70 5.05 -15.65
CA PRO A 106 -17.34 4.59 -16.89
C PRO A 106 -18.44 3.56 -16.61
N VAL A 107 -19.41 3.51 -17.51
CA VAL A 107 -20.48 2.50 -17.41
C VAL A 107 -19.87 1.10 -17.52
N GLY A 108 -20.24 0.20 -16.63
CA GLY A 108 -19.70 -1.16 -16.59
C GLY A 108 -18.25 -1.23 -16.08
N ALA A 109 -17.78 -0.23 -15.35
CA ALA A 109 -16.43 -0.22 -14.80
C ALA A 109 -16.16 -1.40 -13.86
N ASP A 110 -15.15 -2.20 -14.14
CA ASP A 110 -14.63 -3.17 -13.18
C ASP A 110 -13.60 -2.49 -12.28
N ILE A 111 -14.02 -2.05 -11.10
CA ILE A 111 -13.14 -1.36 -10.15
C ILE A 111 -11.95 -2.22 -9.71
N THR A 112 -12.06 -3.55 -9.76
CA THR A 112 -10.96 -4.45 -9.38
C THR A 112 -9.81 -4.42 -10.38
N SER A 113 -10.11 -4.04 -11.63
CA SER A 113 -9.14 -3.91 -12.71
C SER A 113 -8.31 -2.62 -12.64
N ILE A 114 -8.67 -1.68 -11.76
CA ILE A 114 -7.96 -0.39 -11.67
C ILE A 114 -6.50 -0.63 -11.31
N ILE A 115 -5.61 -0.15 -12.18
CA ILE A 115 -4.17 -0.15 -11.96
C ILE A 115 -3.60 1.24 -12.16
N ARG A 116 -2.53 1.55 -11.46
CA ARG A 116 -1.74 2.76 -11.72
C ARG A 116 -0.60 2.42 -12.66
N PHE A 117 -0.44 3.22 -13.69
CA PHE A 117 0.72 3.18 -14.57
C PHE A 117 1.27 4.58 -14.79
N VAL A 118 2.52 4.78 -14.36
CA VAL A 118 3.17 6.10 -14.31
C VAL A 118 2.31 7.08 -13.48
N ASP A 119 1.75 8.09 -14.09
CA ASP A 119 0.94 9.13 -13.45
C ASP A 119 -0.55 9.06 -13.85
N LYS A 120 -0.98 7.90 -14.33
CA LYS A 120 -2.37 7.64 -14.73
C LYS A 120 -2.91 6.39 -14.09
N LEU A 121 -4.23 6.35 -13.96
CA LEU A 121 -4.97 5.15 -13.67
C LEU A 121 -5.55 4.57 -14.97
N TYR A 122 -5.61 3.26 -15.03
CA TYR A 122 -6.25 2.50 -16.11
C TYR A 122 -7.31 1.60 -15.52
N LEU A 123 -8.40 1.43 -16.24
CA LEU A 123 -9.57 0.67 -15.84
C LEU A 123 -10.12 -0.08 -17.06
N LEU A 124 -10.52 -1.32 -16.85
CA LEU A 124 -11.23 -2.12 -17.84
C LEU A 124 -12.74 -2.11 -17.53
N ALA A 125 -13.56 -1.85 -18.52
CA ALA A 125 -15.01 -1.98 -18.41
C ALA A 125 -15.50 -3.35 -18.91
N GLU A 126 -16.74 -3.71 -18.57
CA GLU A 126 -17.37 -4.99 -18.99
C GLU A 126 -17.44 -5.16 -20.50
N ASN A 127 -17.57 -4.07 -21.25
CA ASN A 127 -17.54 -4.06 -22.72
C ASN A 127 -16.14 -4.26 -23.32
N LYS A 128 -15.13 -4.57 -22.49
CA LYS A 128 -13.72 -4.74 -22.85
C LYS A 128 -13.02 -3.46 -23.30
N GLU A 129 -13.62 -2.32 -23.09
CA GLU A 129 -12.97 -1.04 -23.33
C GLU A 129 -12.07 -0.65 -22.15
N VAL A 130 -10.89 -0.15 -22.46
CA VAL A 130 -9.95 0.37 -21.47
C VAL A 130 -10.10 1.89 -21.40
N TYR A 131 -10.18 2.38 -20.19
CA TYR A 131 -10.24 3.82 -19.89
C TYR A 131 -9.01 4.24 -19.13
N ASN A 132 -8.58 5.48 -19.29
CA ASN A 132 -7.53 6.08 -18.49
C ASN A 132 -7.99 7.37 -17.81
N SER A 133 -7.33 7.71 -16.71
CA SER A 133 -7.60 8.92 -15.93
C SER A 133 -6.32 9.49 -15.34
N ASN A 134 -6.17 10.82 -15.38
CA ASN A 134 -5.05 11.53 -14.75
C ASN A 134 -5.34 11.93 -13.30
N ASP A 135 -6.60 11.93 -12.89
CA ASP A 135 -7.08 12.41 -11.60
C ASP A 135 -7.88 11.38 -10.81
N GLY A 136 -8.23 10.25 -11.45
CA GLY A 136 -9.10 9.23 -10.89
C GLY A 136 -10.59 9.58 -10.88
N LEU A 137 -10.95 10.77 -11.37
CA LEU A 137 -12.32 11.30 -11.36
C LEU A 137 -12.90 11.41 -12.77
N THR A 138 -12.07 11.84 -13.73
CA THR A 138 -12.43 12.00 -15.11
C THR A 138 -11.78 10.88 -15.93
N TRP A 139 -12.61 10.08 -16.59
CA TRP A 139 -12.15 8.93 -17.35
C TRP A 139 -12.38 9.12 -18.85
N THR A 140 -11.37 8.82 -19.64
CA THR A 140 -11.42 8.87 -21.09
C THR A 140 -11.05 7.51 -21.66
N LYS A 141 -11.70 7.12 -22.75
CA LYS A 141 -11.36 5.89 -23.48
C LYS A 141 -9.93 5.98 -24.00
N ASP A 142 -9.13 4.97 -23.75
CA ASP A 142 -7.75 4.90 -24.23
C ASP A 142 -7.74 4.50 -25.70
N GLU A 143 -7.22 5.37 -26.57
CA GLU A 143 -7.22 5.13 -28.00
C GLU A 143 -6.26 4.01 -28.44
N VAL A 144 -5.15 3.85 -27.71
CA VAL A 144 -4.12 2.86 -28.05
C VAL A 144 -4.56 1.46 -27.66
N LEU A 145 -5.05 1.31 -26.43
CA LEU A 145 -5.48 0.01 -25.89
C LEU A 145 -6.85 -0.43 -26.43
N ASN A 146 -7.58 0.45 -27.11
CA ASN A 146 -8.83 0.12 -27.79
C ASN A 146 -8.70 0.21 -29.32
N SER A 147 -7.48 0.20 -29.85
CA SER A 147 -7.28 0.21 -31.30
C SER A 147 -7.76 -1.10 -31.95
N ASP A 148 -8.05 -1.04 -33.24
CA ASP A 148 -8.51 -2.20 -33.99
C ASP A 148 -7.56 -3.40 -33.86
N GLY A 149 -8.14 -4.56 -33.52
CA GLY A 149 -7.39 -5.79 -33.34
C GLY A 149 -6.81 -5.99 -31.94
N VAL A 150 -6.98 -5.04 -31.02
CA VAL A 150 -6.61 -5.18 -29.61
C VAL A 150 -7.86 -5.39 -28.77
N SER A 151 -7.95 -6.51 -28.08
CA SER A 151 -9.06 -6.80 -27.15
C SER A 151 -8.48 -7.15 -25.80
N VAL A 152 -8.45 -6.18 -24.89
CA VAL A 152 -7.94 -6.41 -23.53
C VAL A 152 -9.01 -7.11 -22.70
N THR A 153 -8.69 -8.30 -22.22
CA THR A 153 -9.62 -9.08 -21.37
C THR A 153 -9.34 -8.92 -19.89
N ASN A 154 -8.12 -8.55 -19.52
CA ASN A 154 -7.75 -8.32 -18.13
C ASN A 154 -6.58 -7.35 -18.02
N LEU A 155 -6.62 -6.47 -17.02
CA LEU A 155 -5.48 -5.66 -16.60
C LEU A 155 -4.92 -6.27 -15.33
N ILE A 156 -3.65 -6.69 -15.34
CA ILE A 156 -3.03 -7.42 -14.23
C ILE A 156 -2.22 -6.49 -13.35
N THR A 157 -1.26 -5.79 -13.94
CA THR A 157 -0.34 -4.93 -13.18
C THR A 157 0.37 -3.95 -14.09
N SER A 158 0.99 -2.96 -13.49
CA SER A 158 1.99 -2.12 -14.14
C SER A 158 3.38 -2.46 -13.62
N PHE A 159 4.39 -2.25 -14.43
CA PHE A 159 5.78 -2.42 -14.04
C PHE A 159 6.64 -1.25 -14.53
N SER A 160 7.70 -0.97 -13.80
CA SER A 160 8.74 -0.04 -14.23
C SER A 160 10.09 -0.67 -13.93
N ASP A 161 10.97 -0.67 -14.90
CA ASP A 161 12.36 -1.03 -14.69
C ASP A 161 13.11 0.17 -14.12
N SER A 162 13.70 -0.01 -12.93
CA SER A 162 14.46 1.01 -12.23
C SER A 162 15.91 0.62 -12.01
N ASP A 163 16.43 -0.35 -12.79
CA ASP A 163 17.81 -0.73 -12.64
C ASP A 163 18.72 0.47 -12.99
N GLY A 164 19.32 1.10 -12.05
CA GLY A 164 20.12 2.33 -12.18
C GLY A 164 21.33 2.26 -13.11
N SER A 165 21.40 1.29 -14.01
CA SER A 165 22.37 1.17 -15.08
C SER A 165 21.85 1.91 -16.33
N ASN A 166 22.75 2.30 -17.21
CA ASN A 166 22.51 3.11 -18.42
C ASN A 166 21.48 2.52 -19.42
N HIS A 167 20.57 1.66 -18.98
CA HIS A 167 19.50 1.10 -19.78
C HIS A 167 18.30 2.04 -19.83
N LYS A 168 17.71 2.12 -20.99
CA LYS A 168 16.49 2.90 -21.23
C LYS A 168 15.40 2.38 -20.28
N LYS A 169 14.90 3.25 -19.41
CA LYS A 169 13.80 2.93 -18.50
C LYS A 169 12.61 2.40 -19.30
N ILE A 170 12.21 1.17 -19.06
CA ILE A 170 11.05 0.54 -19.68
C ILE A 170 9.92 0.52 -18.66
N ASN A 171 8.81 1.13 -19.02
CA ASN A 171 7.57 1.05 -18.27
C ASN A 171 6.53 0.32 -19.10
N GLY A 172 5.67 -0.46 -18.48
CA GLY A 172 4.64 -1.18 -19.20
C GLY A 172 3.43 -1.53 -18.33
N ILE A 173 2.37 -1.91 -19.02
CA ILE A 173 1.17 -2.52 -18.42
C ILE A 173 1.14 -3.97 -18.89
N ALA A 174 0.96 -4.89 -17.96
CA ALA A 174 0.71 -6.29 -18.25
C ALA A 174 -0.79 -6.56 -18.20
N GLY A 175 -1.30 -7.21 -19.23
CA GLY A 175 -2.69 -7.61 -19.35
C GLY A 175 -2.82 -8.89 -20.17
N ILE A 176 -4.03 -9.41 -20.28
CA ILE A 176 -4.40 -10.51 -21.17
C ILE A 176 -5.20 -9.91 -22.33
N VAL A 177 -4.84 -10.27 -23.52
CA VAL A 177 -5.49 -9.89 -24.78
C VAL A 177 -6.26 -11.07 -25.35
#